data_9e2e7c5955c4f142d18bee0f5c17d9dd
#
_entry.id   9e2e7c5955c4f142d18bee0f5c17d9dd
#
_cell.length_a   1.000
_cell.length_b   1.000
_cell.length_c   1.000
_cell.angle_alpha   90.00
_cell.angle_beta   90.00
_cell.angle_gamma   90.00
#
_symmetry.space_group_name_H-M   'P 1'
#
loop_
_entity.id
_entity.type
_entity.pdbx_description
1 polymer ?
#
loop_
_entity_poly.entity_id
_entity_poly.type
_entity_poly.pdbx_seq_one_letter_code
_entity_poly.pdbx_strand_id
1 'polypeptide(L)'
;FRVDNTIPVVTAKISGGTTAGKQPGKNFDGTVCDYFYRSNVTIELTYEDENISASGVRVTDNNNVVNVTWQRIGTSNKYRASYVSTGIGAHVIKINAQDNAGNNAVEKQVVFIKDTDAPNIAAVINGGMVYSENMGVVDLTSDATVAFSVSDANEDVHDFNYQLIKTVPDQLPVTADVLKTDNRVFGYTDEADYQVKVYSVDKAGNRSAERNVQFRVDKTAPELQITGTASGSTLNAGTTLTFSMTEAFWWDASGTITIT
;
A
#
# COMPACT_ATOMS: atom_id res chain seq x y z
N PHE A 1 8.33 -30.48 -56.42
CA PHE A 1 9.32 -30.17 -55.38
C PHE A 1 9.09 -28.72 -54.94
N ARG A 2 8.84 -28.49 -53.68
CA ARG A 2 8.80 -27.13 -53.12
C ARG A 2 9.91 -27.08 -52.07
N VAL A 3 10.78 -26.09 -52.16
CA VAL A 3 11.79 -25.79 -51.13
C VAL A 3 11.27 -24.58 -50.38
N ASP A 4 11.24 -24.69 -49.08
CA ASP A 4 10.87 -23.59 -48.18
C ASP A 4 12.01 -23.32 -47.22
N ASN A 5 12.57 -22.11 -47.30
CA ASN A 5 13.62 -21.61 -46.44
C ASN A 5 13.15 -20.39 -45.62
N THR A 6 11.84 -20.10 -45.65
CA THR A 6 11.26 -18.98 -44.93
C THR A 6 10.99 -19.40 -43.48
N ILE A 7 11.43 -18.60 -42.52
CA ILE A 7 11.11 -18.84 -41.12
C ILE A 7 9.76 -18.21 -40.77
N PRO A 8 8.93 -18.87 -39.97
CA PRO A 8 7.68 -18.28 -39.48
C PRO A 8 7.94 -17.02 -38.69
N VAL A 9 7.02 -16.03 -38.79
CA VAL A 9 7.04 -14.83 -37.97
C VAL A 9 6.01 -14.95 -36.88
N VAL A 10 6.43 -14.81 -35.61
CA VAL A 10 5.54 -14.81 -34.45
C VAL A 10 5.63 -13.49 -33.70
N THR A 11 4.51 -13.07 -33.08
CA THR A 11 4.49 -11.91 -32.20
C THR A 11 3.69 -12.21 -30.94
N ALA A 12 4.10 -11.59 -29.84
CA ALA A 12 3.35 -11.53 -28.59
C ALA A 12 3.32 -10.08 -28.11
N LYS A 13 2.13 -9.60 -27.73
CA LYS A 13 1.94 -8.22 -27.29
C LYS A 13 0.85 -8.15 -26.23
N ILE A 14 1.08 -7.42 -25.14
CA ILE A 14 0.01 -7.09 -24.19
C ILE A 14 -0.96 -6.14 -24.87
N SER A 15 -2.24 -6.49 -24.88
CA SER A 15 -3.33 -5.74 -25.51
C SER A 15 -4.40 -5.27 -24.51
N GLY A 16 -4.39 -5.77 -23.27
CA GLY A 16 -5.31 -5.38 -22.21
C GLY A 16 -4.82 -5.72 -20.82
N GLY A 17 -5.38 -5.04 -19.83
CA GLY A 17 -5.04 -5.16 -18.43
C GLY A 17 -4.99 -3.78 -17.77
N THR A 18 -5.25 -3.71 -16.45
CA THR A 18 -5.19 -2.46 -15.68
C THR A 18 -3.85 -2.40 -14.94
N THR A 19 -3.09 -1.34 -15.17
CA THR A 19 -1.77 -1.11 -14.55
C THR A 19 -1.65 0.34 -14.08
N ALA A 20 -0.78 0.59 -13.08
CA ALA A 20 -0.37 1.94 -12.69
C ALA A 20 0.70 2.53 -13.64
N GLY A 21 1.14 1.77 -14.63
CA GLY A 21 2.17 2.16 -15.59
C GLY A 21 3.37 1.20 -15.58
N LYS A 22 4.43 1.63 -16.28
CA LYS A 22 5.67 0.86 -16.34
C LYS A 22 6.43 1.02 -15.02
N GLN A 23 6.58 -0.07 -14.27
CA GLN A 23 7.28 -0.12 -13.00
C GLN A 23 8.37 -1.19 -13.04
N PRO A 24 9.59 -0.92 -12.57
CA PRO A 24 10.63 -1.94 -12.50
C PRO A 24 10.25 -3.04 -11.48
N GLY A 25 10.51 -4.27 -11.84
CA GLY A 25 10.23 -5.44 -11.01
C GLY A 25 11.06 -6.65 -11.42
N LYS A 26 10.84 -7.78 -10.76
CA LYS A 26 11.46 -9.05 -11.07
C LYS A 26 10.39 -10.13 -11.19
N ASN A 27 10.57 -11.04 -12.12
CA ASN A 27 9.80 -12.27 -12.19
C ASN A 27 10.54 -13.47 -11.57
N PHE A 28 9.97 -14.66 -11.62
CA PHE A 28 10.50 -15.86 -10.96
C PHE A 28 11.90 -16.27 -11.41
N ASP A 29 12.27 -15.97 -12.65
CA ASP A 29 13.59 -16.32 -13.20
C ASP A 29 14.63 -15.22 -12.96
N GLY A 30 14.26 -14.15 -12.26
CA GLY A 30 15.13 -13.02 -11.96
C GLY A 30 15.25 -12.00 -13.09
N THR A 31 14.54 -12.17 -14.20
CA THR A 31 14.48 -11.15 -15.26
C THR A 31 13.69 -9.93 -14.77
N VAL A 32 14.00 -8.76 -15.30
CA VAL A 32 13.30 -7.53 -14.94
C VAL A 32 11.98 -7.49 -15.67
N CYS A 33 10.89 -7.31 -14.90
CA CYS A 33 9.56 -7.06 -15.40
C CYS A 33 9.25 -5.56 -15.27
N ASP A 34 8.89 -4.94 -16.38
CA ASP A 34 8.59 -3.51 -16.42
C ASP A 34 7.11 -3.17 -16.11
N TYR A 35 6.25 -4.18 -16.00
CA TYR A 35 4.81 -3.97 -15.87
C TYR A 35 4.21 -4.81 -14.75
N PHE A 36 3.44 -4.13 -13.90
CA PHE A 36 2.58 -4.72 -12.89
C PHE A 36 1.12 -4.46 -13.26
N TYR A 37 0.28 -5.48 -13.13
CA TYR A 37 -1.14 -5.41 -13.49
C TYR A 37 -2.00 -5.84 -12.31
N ARG A 38 -3.03 -5.06 -11.99
CA ARG A 38 -4.03 -5.39 -10.96
C ARG A 38 -5.28 -6.09 -11.50
N SER A 39 -5.29 -6.44 -12.78
CA SER A 39 -6.37 -7.18 -13.41
C SER A 39 -5.82 -8.29 -14.30
N ASN A 40 -6.70 -9.14 -14.83
CA ASN A 40 -6.32 -10.10 -15.86
C ASN A 40 -5.66 -9.39 -17.03
N VAL A 41 -4.61 -10.02 -17.57
CA VAL A 41 -3.81 -9.48 -18.68
C VAL A 41 -4.17 -10.20 -19.95
N THR A 42 -4.52 -9.44 -20.98
CA THR A 42 -4.82 -9.97 -22.31
C THR A 42 -3.58 -9.83 -23.21
N ILE A 43 -3.18 -10.92 -23.81
CA ILE A 43 -2.06 -11.00 -24.73
C ILE A 43 -2.57 -11.32 -26.12
N GLU A 44 -2.27 -10.47 -27.09
CA GLU A 44 -2.49 -10.73 -28.50
C GLU A 44 -1.28 -11.47 -29.07
N LEU A 45 -1.54 -12.57 -29.74
CA LEU A 45 -0.55 -13.45 -30.35
C LEU A 45 -0.81 -13.50 -31.85
N THR A 46 0.25 -13.47 -32.65
CA THR A 46 0.11 -13.71 -34.09
C THR A 46 1.18 -14.67 -34.57
N TYR A 47 0.86 -15.41 -35.61
CA TYR A 47 1.86 -16.08 -36.46
C TYR A 47 1.54 -15.88 -37.95
N GLU A 48 2.58 -15.89 -38.76
CA GLU A 48 2.47 -15.70 -40.19
C GLU A 48 3.51 -16.58 -40.94
N ASP A 49 3.03 -17.42 -41.81
CA ASP A 49 3.86 -18.25 -42.72
C ASP A 49 2.96 -18.92 -43.74
N GLU A 50 3.50 -19.23 -44.93
CA GLU A 50 2.78 -19.93 -46.02
C GLU A 50 2.60 -21.43 -45.78
N ASN A 51 3.49 -22.06 -45.01
CA ASN A 51 3.57 -23.50 -44.85
C ASN A 51 3.43 -23.96 -43.38
N ILE A 52 2.86 -23.14 -42.51
CA ILE A 52 2.64 -23.48 -41.13
C ILE A 52 1.21 -23.94 -40.91
N SER A 53 1.03 -24.89 -40.00
CA SER A 53 -0.26 -25.22 -39.39
C SER A 53 -0.33 -24.73 -37.96
N ALA A 54 -1.57 -24.57 -37.43
CA ALA A 54 -1.76 -24.18 -36.03
C ALA A 54 -1.10 -25.14 -35.04
N SER A 55 -0.92 -26.42 -35.40
CA SER A 55 -0.21 -27.43 -34.57
C SER A 55 1.32 -27.20 -34.49
N GLY A 56 1.89 -26.44 -35.41
CA GLY A 56 3.30 -26.02 -35.34
C GLY A 56 3.56 -24.83 -34.42
N VAL A 57 2.50 -24.21 -33.87
CA VAL A 57 2.65 -23.05 -33.01
C VAL A 57 2.44 -23.45 -31.53
N ARG A 58 3.40 -23.13 -30.71
CA ARG A 58 3.37 -23.41 -29.28
C ARG A 58 3.34 -22.11 -28.47
N VAL A 59 2.38 -22.01 -27.54
CA VAL A 59 2.28 -20.92 -26.58
C VAL A 59 2.43 -21.49 -25.18
N THR A 60 3.21 -20.80 -24.33
CA THR A 60 3.38 -21.19 -22.93
C THR A 60 3.21 -20.00 -22.02
N ASP A 61 2.73 -20.25 -20.79
CA ASP A 61 2.73 -19.35 -19.65
C ASP A 61 3.57 -20.02 -18.54
N ASN A 62 4.68 -19.42 -18.14
CA ASN A 62 5.65 -19.99 -17.21
C ASN A 62 6.05 -21.44 -17.57
N ASN A 63 6.36 -21.68 -18.84
CA ASN A 63 6.66 -22.97 -19.45
C ASN A 63 5.51 -23.98 -19.55
N ASN A 64 4.35 -23.72 -18.97
CA ASN A 64 3.15 -24.54 -19.13
C ASN A 64 2.47 -24.23 -20.46
N VAL A 65 2.15 -25.27 -21.23
CA VAL A 65 1.46 -25.08 -22.53
C VAL A 65 0.06 -24.54 -22.27
N VAL A 66 -0.29 -23.47 -22.99
CA VAL A 66 -1.63 -22.90 -23.00
C VAL A 66 -2.28 -23.08 -24.35
N ASN A 67 -3.54 -23.46 -24.35
CA ASN A 67 -4.30 -23.65 -25.57
C ASN A 67 -4.95 -22.33 -25.97
N VAL A 68 -4.79 -21.95 -27.24
CA VAL A 68 -5.40 -20.75 -27.81
C VAL A 68 -6.12 -21.11 -29.10
N THR A 69 -7.17 -20.37 -29.41
CA THR A 69 -7.93 -20.56 -30.65
C THR A 69 -7.45 -19.56 -31.70
N TRP A 70 -6.85 -20.08 -32.77
CA TRP A 70 -6.33 -19.28 -33.86
C TRP A 70 -7.41 -18.90 -34.87
N GLN A 71 -7.43 -17.64 -35.26
CA GLN A 71 -8.33 -17.08 -36.27
C GLN A 71 -7.53 -16.49 -37.40
N ARG A 72 -7.86 -16.87 -38.64
CA ARG A 72 -7.21 -16.33 -39.84
C ARG A 72 -7.57 -14.85 -40.02
N ILE A 73 -6.61 -14.03 -40.40
CA ILE A 73 -6.79 -12.61 -40.71
C ILE A 73 -7.06 -12.45 -42.21
N GLY A 74 -8.32 -12.25 -42.58
CA GLY A 74 -8.73 -12.10 -43.96
C GLY A 74 -8.35 -13.34 -44.83
N THR A 75 -7.76 -13.11 -45.97
CA THR A 75 -7.24 -14.16 -46.90
C THR A 75 -5.76 -14.40 -46.78
N SER A 76 -5.08 -13.70 -45.86
CA SER A 76 -3.61 -13.82 -45.66
C SER A 76 -3.23 -15.12 -44.95
N ASN A 77 -1.94 -15.46 -44.95
CA ASN A 77 -1.37 -16.57 -44.17
C ASN A 77 -1.01 -16.14 -42.74
N LYS A 78 -1.68 -15.11 -42.25
CA LYS A 78 -1.52 -14.59 -40.91
C LYS A 78 -2.70 -14.98 -40.03
N TYR A 79 -2.40 -15.40 -38.81
CA TYR A 79 -3.37 -15.84 -37.83
C TYR A 79 -3.18 -15.05 -36.52
N ARG A 80 -4.25 -14.85 -35.81
CA ARG A 80 -4.23 -14.24 -34.47
C ARG A 80 -4.95 -15.10 -33.47
N ALA A 81 -4.53 -14.98 -32.21
CA ALA A 81 -5.24 -15.51 -31.06
C ALA A 81 -5.13 -14.52 -29.90
N SER A 82 -6.01 -14.67 -28.93
CA SER A 82 -5.97 -13.94 -27.67
C SER A 82 -5.83 -14.94 -26.54
N TYR A 83 -4.92 -14.68 -25.65
CA TYR A 83 -4.75 -15.39 -24.39
C TYR A 83 -4.99 -14.45 -23.22
N VAL A 84 -5.77 -14.88 -22.23
CA VAL A 84 -6.03 -14.12 -20.99
C VAL A 84 -5.34 -14.84 -19.85
N SER A 85 -4.30 -14.22 -19.31
CA SER A 85 -3.62 -14.69 -18.10
C SER A 85 -4.42 -14.25 -16.86
N THR A 86 -4.83 -15.23 -16.05
CA THR A 86 -5.67 -15.01 -14.86
C THR A 86 -4.94 -15.30 -13.55
N GLY A 87 -3.77 -15.93 -13.60
CA GLY A 87 -2.94 -16.23 -12.42
C GLY A 87 -2.42 -14.96 -11.74
N ILE A 88 -2.13 -15.05 -10.44
CA ILE A 88 -1.42 -14.02 -9.68
C ILE A 88 0.07 -14.34 -9.71
N GLY A 89 0.92 -13.32 -9.67
CA GLY A 89 2.37 -13.43 -9.67
C GLY A 89 3.01 -13.14 -11.03
N ALA A 90 4.25 -13.57 -11.20
CA ALA A 90 5.02 -13.34 -12.40
C ALA A 90 4.63 -14.27 -13.54
N HIS A 91 4.54 -13.73 -14.75
CA HIS A 91 4.19 -14.42 -15.97
C HIS A 91 5.24 -14.19 -17.04
N VAL A 92 5.63 -15.26 -17.72
CA VAL A 92 6.47 -15.26 -18.93
C VAL A 92 5.69 -15.97 -20.02
N ILE A 93 5.04 -15.20 -20.89
CA ILE A 93 4.29 -15.72 -22.01
C ILE A 93 5.23 -15.82 -23.20
N LYS A 94 5.41 -17.03 -23.72
CA LYS A 94 6.25 -17.29 -24.89
C LYS A 94 5.43 -17.84 -26.04
N ILE A 95 5.78 -17.42 -27.25
CA ILE A 95 5.29 -18.01 -28.49
C ILE A 95 6.48 -18.39 -29.37
N ASN A 96 6.47 -19.61 -29.84
CA ASN A 96 7.36 -20.09 -30.89
C ASN A 96 6.57 -20.90 -31.91
N ALA A 97 7.19 -21.13 -33.05
CA ALA A 97 6.55 -21.88 -34.14
C ALA A 97 7.60 -22.59 -34.96
N GLN A 98 7.20 -23.73 -35.54
CA GLN A 98 7.93 -24.45 -36.56
C GLN A 98 7.01 -24.70 -37.75
N ASP A 99 7.47 -24.42 -38.97
CA ASP A 99 6.72 -24.71 -40.17
C ASP A 99 6.80 -26.19 -40.55
N ASN A 100 6.07 -26.56 -41.61
CA ASN A 100 6.07 -27.94 -42.11
C ASN A 100 7.37 -28.34 -42.83
N ALA A 101 8.25 -27.40 -43.17
CA ALA A 101 9.57 -27.65 -43.73
C ALA A 101 10.66 -27.80 -42.65
N GLY A 102 10.33 -27.52 -41.38
CA GLY A 102 11.23 -27.62 -40.24
C GLY A 102 11.94 -26.31 -39.88
N ASN A 103 11.56 -25.16 -40.50
CA ASN A 103 12.14 -23.88 -40.13
C ASN A 103 11.51 -23.36 -38.82
N ASN A 104 12.36 -22.90 -37.90
CA ASN A 104 11.92 -22.41 -36.61
C ASN A 104 11.80 -20.89 -36.60
N ALA A 105 10.72 -20.39 -36.05
CA ALA A 105 10.55 -18.97 -35.72
C ALA A 105 11.56 -18.51 -34.66
N VAL A 106 11.83 -17.21 -34.64
CA VAL A 106 12.48 -16.56 -33.51
C VAL A 106 11.45 -16.41 -32.40
N GLU A 107 11.65 -17.09 -31.25
CA GLU A 107 10.75 -17.03 -30.10
C GLU A 107 10.49 -15.56 -29.68
N LYS A 108 9.27 -15.25 -29.36
CA LYS A 108 8.86 -13.97 -28.77
C LYS A 108 8.25 -14.21 -27.40
N GLN A 109 8.48 -13.25 -26.50
CA GLN A 109 7.95 -13.31 -25.16
C GLN A 109 7.43 -11.94 -24.69
N VAL A 110 6.48 -11.96 -23.75
CA VAL A 110 6.09 -10.84 -22.92
C VAL A 110 6.18 -11.26 -21.46
N VAL A 111 6.62 -10.35 -20.62
CA VAL A 111 6.85 -10.58 -19.19
C VAL A 111 6.11 -9.51 -18.39
N PHE A 112 5.38 -9.94 -17.36
CA PHE A 112 4.67 -9.04 -16.45
C PHE A 112 4.44 -9.71 -15.09
N ILE A 113 4.05 -8.92 -14.11
CA ILE A 113 3.56 -9.39 -12.81
C ILE A 113 2.10 -9.00 -12.71
N LYS A 114 1.24 -9.96 -12.38
CA LYS A 114 -0.12 -9.69 -11.97
C LYS A 114 -0.21 -9.69 -10.45
N ASP A 115 -0.59 -8.55 -9.90
CA ASP A 115 -0.76 -8.33 -8.48
C ASP A 115 -2.12 -7.67 -8.20
N THR A 116 -2.95 -8.38 -7.44
CA THR A 116 -4.29 -7.91 -7.03
C THR A 116 -4.35 -7.59 -5.54
N ASP A 117 -3.27 -7.87 -4.81
CA ASP A 117 -3.21 -7.69 -3.38
C ASP A 117 -2.80 -6.25 -3.07
N ALA A 118 -3.41 -5.67 -2.05
CA ALA A 118 -3.08 -4.33 -1.62
C ALA A 118 -2.06 -4.40 -0.47
N PRO A 119 -1.15 -3.42 -0.35
CA PRO A 119 -0.23 -3.34 0.76
C PRO A 119 -0.93 -3.36 2.12
N ASN A 120 -0.31 -3.98 3.11
CA ASN A 120 -0.76 -3.94 4.49
C ASN A 120 0.14 -3.01 5.32
N ILE A 121 -0.48 -2.19 6.20
CA ILE A 121 0.23 -1.22 7.02
C ILE A 121 0.03 -1.55 8.48
N ALA A 122 1.14 -1.75 9.21
CA ALA A 122 1.17 -1.79 10.66
C ALA A 122 1.80 -0.50 11.21
N ALA A 123 1.39 -0.13 12.43
CA ALA A 123 1.89 1.04 13.12
C ALA A 123 2.25 0.67 14.56
N VAL A 124 3.36 1.22 15.04
CA VAL A 124 3.81 1.11 16.43
C VAL A 124 4.06 2.52 16.95
N ILE A 125 3.43 2.84 18.09
CA ILE A 125 3.69 4.06 18.83
C ILE A 125 4.78 3.74 19.85
N ASN A 126 5.88 4.48 19.82
CA ASN A 126 6.98 4.39 20.76
C ASN A 126 7.16 5.75 21.46
N GLY A 127 7.51 5.72 22.72
CA GLY A 127 7.75 6.90 23.56
C GLY A 127 6.92 6.84 24.82
N GLY A 128 7.34 7.57 25.86
CA GLY A 128 6.72 7.82 27.12
C GLY A 128 6.05 6.69 27.88
N MET A 129 5.71 6.95 29.13
CA MET A 129 4.78 6.08 29.84
C MET A 129 3.39 6.26 29.26
N VAL A 130 2.76 5.16 28.83
CA VAL A 130 1.32 5.14 28.55
C VAL A 130 0.60 5.28 29.87
N TYR A 131 -0.10 6.38 30.09
CA TYR A 131 -0.82 6.61 31.34
C TYR A 131 -2.24 6.03 31.29
N SER A 132 -2.92 6.15 30.16
CA SER A 132 -4.24 5.53 29.97
C SER A 132 -4.54 5.27 28.48
N GLU A 133 -5.33 4.21 28.22
CA GLU A 133 -6.04 4.04 26.95
C GLU A 133 -7.48 4.50 27.15
N ASN A 134 -7.73 5.80 27.16
CA ASN A 134 -9.08 6.30 27.31
C ASN A 134 -9.73 6.46 25.92
N MET A 135 -10.85 5.79 25.69
CA MET A 135 -11.62 5.83 24.44
C MET A 135 -10.81 5.49 23.16
N GLY A 136 -9.78 4.62 23.27
CA GLY A 136 -8.97 4.20 22.13
C GLY A 136 -7.87 5.19 21.72
N VAL A 137 -7.61 6.19 22.52
CA VAL A 137 -6.49 7.14 22.39
C VAL A 137 -5.43 6.77 23.40
N VAL A 138 -4.18 6.69 22.97
CA VAL A 138 -3.01 6.44 23.83
C VAL A 138 -2.51 7.78 24.34
N ASP A 139 -2.47 7.96 25.67
CA ASP A 139 -1.93 9.16 26.31
C ASP A 139 -0.45 8.93 26.67
N LEU A 140 0.43 9.81 26.22
CA LEU A 140 1.88 9.73 26.39
C LEU A 140 2.38 10.93 27.19
N THR A 141 3.17 10.66 28.23
CA THR A 141 3.76 11.71 29.10
C THR A 141 5.10 12.21 28.62
N SER A 142 5.54 11.86 27.42
CA SER A 142 6.77 12.33 26.78
C SER A 142 6.63 12.41 25.28
N ASP A 143 7.69 12.89 24.62
CA ASP A 143 7.78 12.86 23.18
C ASP A 143 7.48 11.46 22.62
N ALA A 144 6.76 11.42 21.50
CA ALA A 144 6.35 10.20 20.84
C ALA A 144 7.04 10.03 19.49
N THR A 145 7.17 8.79 19.07
CA THR A 145 7.44 8.43 17.68
C THR A 145 6.42 7.41 17.21
N VAL A 146 5.96 7.55 15.97
CA VAL A 146 5.15 6.53 15.31
C VAL A 146 5.95 5.94 14.17
N ALA A 147 6.17 4.63 14.24
CA ALA A 147 6.85 3.85 13.21
C ALA A 147 5.82 3.03 12.41
N PHE A 148 5.89 3.13 11.11
CA PHE A 148 5.04 2.36 10.19
C PHE A 148 5.86 1.30 9.48
N SER A 149 5.31 0.11 9.36
CA SER A 149 5.80 -0.94 8.46
C SER A 149 4.77 -1.20 7.37
N VAL A 150 5.25 -1.37 6.16
CA VAL A 150 4.42 -1.69 5.01
C VAL A 150 4.91 -3.02 4.46
N SER A 151 4.00 -3.95 4.24
CA SER A 151 4.28 -5.25 3.64
C SER A 151 3.33 -5.50 2.48
N ASP A 152 3.84 -6.17 1.46
CA ASP A 152 3.10 -6.57 0.28
C ASP A 152 3.58 -7.94 -0.20
N ALA A 153 2.70 -8.72 -0.84
CA ALA A 153 3.00 -10.08 -1.27
C ALA A 153 4.09 -10.15 -2.36
N ASN A 154 4.20 -9.10 -3.17
CA ASN A 154 5.18 -9.01 -4.25
C ASN A 154 6.35 -8.06 -3.93
N GLU A 155 6.46 -7.60 -2.68
CA GLU A 155 7.51 -6.68 -2.21
C GLU A 155 7.63 -5.42 -3.09
N ASP A 156 6.53 -4.95 -3.62
CA ASP A 156 6.51 -3.91 -4.66
C ASP A 156 5.87 -2.60 -4.22
N VAL A 157 5.89 -2.30 -2.92
CA VAL A 157 5.42 -1.03 -2.37
C VAL A 157 6.06 0.14 -3.12
N HIS A 158 5.21 0.99 -3.69
CA HIS A 158 5.65 2.11 -4.52
C HIS A 158 5.51 3.45 -3.80
N ASP A 159 4.34 3.70 -3.20
CA ASP A 159 4.01 4.97 -2.56
C ASP A 159 3.60 4.77 -1.12
N PHE A 160 4.08 5.66 -0.24
CA PHE A 160 3.56 5.82 1.10
C PHE A 160 3.10 7.26 1.28
N ASN A 161 1.86 7.41 1.72
CA ASN A 161 1.20 8.70 1.88
C ASN A 161 0.85 8.92 3.35
N TYR A 162 1.18 10.08 3.85
CA TYR A 162 1.06 10.49 5.24
C TYR A 162 0.27 11.78 5.35
N GLN A 163 -0.65 11.85 6.28
CA GLN A 163 -1.38 13.07 6.64
C GLN A 163 -1.43 13.23 8.15
N LEU A 164 -1.14 14.43 8.63
CA LEU A 164 -1.20 14.79 10.04
C LEU A 164 -2.38 15.71 10.30
N ILE A 165 -3.13 15.41 11.37
CA ILE A 165 -4.07 16.31 11.99
C ILE A 165 -3.60 16.51 13.43
N LYS A 166 -3.37 17.76 13.82
CA LYS A 166 -2.89 18.15 15.15
C LYS A 166 -3.89 19.10 15.78
N THR A 167 -4.28 18.83 17.03
CA THR A 167 -5.16 19.69 17.84
C THR A 167 -4.43 20.04 19.12
N VAL A 168 -4.11 21.31 19.29
CA VAL A 168 -3.60 21.86 20.56
C VAL A 168 -4.79 22.25 21.41
N PRO A 169 -4.74 22.12 22.78
CA PRO A 169 -5.81 22.55 23.66
C PRO A 169 -6.28 23.98 23.33
N ASP A 170 -7.59 24.18 23.39
CA ASP A 170 -8.28 25.46 23.11
C ASP A 170 -8.07 26.01 21.67
N GLN A 171 -7.57 25.18 20.74
CA GLN A 171 -7.37 25.57 19.35
C GLN A 171 -8.14 24.65 18.39
N LEU A 172 -8.42 25.17 17.20
CA LEU A 172 -9.00 24.37 16.13
C LEU A 172 -7.96 23.37 15.57
N PRO A 173 -8.41 22.17 15.13
CA PRO A 173 -7.53 21.22 14.50
C PRO A 173 -6.83 21.80 13.27
N VAL A 174 -5.52 21.57 13.16
CA VAL A 174 -4.72 21.89 11.98
C VAL A 174 -4.51 20.61 11.20
N THR A 175 -4.98 20.58 9.95
CA THR A 175 -4.80 19.46 9.02
C THR A 175 -3.73 19.80 8.00
N ALA A 176 -2.67 19.01 7.96
CA ALA A 176 -1.65 19.13 6.91
C ALA A 176 -2.11 18.48 5.60
N ASP A 177 -1.55 18.93 4.49
CA ASP A 177 -1.72 18.26 3.21
C ASP A 177 -1.15 16.85 3.24
N VAL A 178 -1.67 15.99 2.35
CA VAL A 178 -1.12 14.63 2.20
C VAL A 178 0.28 14.70 1.62
N LEU A 179 1.24 14.16 2.36
CA LEU A 179 2.65 14.08 1.97
C LEU A 179 2.97 12.68 1.44
N LYS A 180 3.43 12.59 0.20
CA LYS A 180 4.09 11.38 -0.31
C LYS A 180 5.53 11.35 0.18
N THR A 181 5.95 10.27 0.84
CA THR A 181 7.27 10.19 1.49
C THR A 181 7.79 8.76 1.56
N ASP A 182 9.11 8.61 1.57
CA ASP A 182 9.78 7.34 1.87
C ASP A 182 10.05 7.17 3.38
N ASN A 183 9.85 8.24 4.17
CA ASN A 183 9.99 8.14 5.62
C ASN A 183 8.86 7.29 6.21
N ARG A 184 9.20 6.46 7.18
CA ARG A 184 8.28 5.55 7.90
C ARG A 184 8.27 5.80 9.40
N VAL A 185 9.09 6.74 9.91
CA VAL A 185 9.19 7.06 11.33
C VAL A 185 9.03 8.57 11.51
N PHE A 186 8.05 8.98 12.31
CA PHE A 186 7.70 10.37 12.56
C PHE A 186 7.76 10.66 14.05
N GLY A 187 8.36 11.79 14.41
CA GLY A 187 8.46 12.29 15.78
C GLY A 187 7.40 13.35 16.10
N TYR A 188 6.94 13.38 17.33
CA TYR A 188 5.92 14.30 17.87
C TYR A 188 6.37 14.81 19.21
N THR A 189 6.67 16.09 19.30
CA THR A 189 7.29 16.73 20.48
C THR A 189 6.38 17.76 21.14
N ASP A 190 5.39 18.27 20.44
CA ASP A 190 4.47 19.25 21.03
C ASP A 190 3.36 18.57 21.83
N GLU A 191 2.87 19.24 22.85
CA GLU A 191 1.66 18.79 23.56
C GLU A 191 0.43 19.03 22.70
N ALA A 192 -0.21 17.95 22.29
CA ALA A 192 -1.37 17.98 21.42
C ALA A 192 -2.04 16.61 21.30
N ASP A 193 -3.28 16.61 20.82
CA ASP A 193 -3.94 15.46 20.21
C ASP A 193 -3.47 15.30 18.77
N TYR A 194 -3.08 14.08 18.44
CA TYR A 194 -2.59 13.72 17.11
C TYR A 194 -3.48 12.66 16.47
N GLN A 195 -3.83 12.89 15.22
CA GLN A 195 -4.39 11.89 14.34
C GLN A 195 -3.51 11.77 13.09
N VAL A 196 -2.95 10.60 12.88
CA VAL A 196 -2.09 10.30 11.75
C VAL A 196 -2.80 9.32 10.84
N LYS A 197 -2.99 9.71 9.58
CA LYS A 197 -3.59 8.88 8.54
C LYS A 197 -2.55 8.52 7.51
N VAL A 198 -2.43 7.24 7.21
CA VAL A 198 -1.50 6.77 6.21
C VAL A 198 -2.14 5.74 5.29
N TYR A 199 -1.73 5.74 4.04
CA TYR A 199 -2.02 4.68 3.08
C TYR A 199 -0.83 4.45 2.16
N SER A 200 -0.75 3.28 1.57
CA SER A 200 0.29 2.91 0.62
C SER A 200 -0.32 2.46 -0.70
N VAL A 201 0.42 2.59 -1.78
CA VAL A 201 0.06 2.11 -3.10
C VAL A 201 1.22 1.29 -3.63
N ASP A 202 0.94 0.10 -4.17
CA ASP A 202 1.92 -0.76 -4.79
C ASP A 202 2.23 -0.36 -6.25
N LYS A 203 3.09 -1.10 -6.90
CA LYS A 203 3.46 -0.88 -8.31
C LYS A 203 2.35 -1.24 -9.30
N ALA A 204 1.42 -2.12 -8.91
CA ALA A 204 0.25 -2.46 -9.72
C ALA A 204 -0.86 -1.40 -9.61
N GLY A 205 -0.77 -0.52 -8.60
CA GLY A 205 -1.74 0.50 -8.30
C GLY A 205 -2.84 0.06 -7.33
N ASN A 206 -2.64 -1.07 -6.58
CA ASN A 206 -3.54 -1.42 -5.50
C ASN A 206 -3.25 -0.51 -4.31
N ARG A 207 -4.31 0.02 -3.69
CA ARG A 207 -4.21 0.93 -2.55
C ARG A 207 -4.59 0.20 -1.28
N SER A 208 -3.76 0.32 -0.25
CA SER A 208 -4.07 -0.20 1.08
C SER A 208 -5.33 0.44 1.68
N ALA A 209 -5.92 -0.25 2.65
CA ALA A 209 -6.79 0.44 3.60
C ALA A 209 -6.03 1.59 4.27
N GLU A 210 -6.75 2.65 4.65
CA GLU A 210 -6.17 3.73 5.43
C GLU A 210 -5.93 3.25 6.87
N ARG A 211 -4.70 3.42 7.35
CA ARG A 211 -4.36 3.22 8.75
C ARG A 211 -4.48 4.55 9.47
N ASN A 212 -5.34 4.60 10.48
CA ASN A 212 -5.53 5.74 11.36
C ASN A 212 -4.90 5.43 12.72
N VAL A 213 -4.03 6.32 13.19
CA VAL A 213 -3.37 6.23 14.51
C VAL A 213 -3.71 7.50 15.28
N GLN A 214 -4.25 7.34 16.48
CA GLN A 214 -4.62 8.44 17.36
C GLN A 214 -3.88 8.30 18.68
N PHE A 215 -3.31 9.41 19.15
CA PHE A 215 -2.64 9.48 20.44
C PHE A 215 -2.54 10.93 20.89
N ARG A 216 -2.26 11.11 22.16
CA ARG A 216 -2.03 12.41 22.80
C ARG A 216 -0.62 12.47 23.34
N VAL A 217 0.02 13.60 23.22
CA VAL A 217 1.24 13.95 23.98
C VAL A 217 0.84 15.01 24.97
N ASP A 218 0.96 14.67 26.26
CA ASP A 218 0.65 15.53 27.40
C ASP A 218 1.78 15.36 28.42
N LYS A 219 2.61 16.37 28.57
CA LYS A 219 3.79 16.39 29.44
C LYS A 219 3.60 17.25 30.66
N THR A 220 2.49 17.98 30.72
CA THR A 220 2.16 18.90 31.80
C THR A 220 1.38 18.18 32.88
N ALA A 221 1.81 18.28 34.11
CA ALA A 221 1.08 17.71 35.23
C ALA A 221 -0.08 18.62 35.63
N PRO A 222 -1.21 18.06 36.11
CA PRO A 222 -2.32 18.86 36.60
C PRO A 222 -1.91 19.75 37.78
N GLU A 223 -2.41 20.97 37.77
CA GLU A 223 -2.21 21.91 38.87
C GLU A 223 -3.35 21.80 39.90
N LEU A 224 -2.99 21.45 41.11
CA LEU A 224 -3.95 21.43 42.25
C LEU A 224 -3.81 22.68 43.09
N GLN A 225 -4.91 23.41 43.24
CA GLN A 225 -4.96 24.57 44.05
C GLN A 225 -5.95 24.38 45.23
N ILE A 226 -5.54 24.79 46.42
CA ILE A 226 -6.36 24.78 47.63
C ILE A 226 -6.51 26.23 48.12
N THR A 227 -7.75 26.67 48.24
CA THR A 227 -8.08 28.01 48.76
C THR A 227 -9.03 27.92 49.93
N GLY A 228 -9.11 28.96 50.72
CA GLY A 228 -9.97 29.07 51.92
C GLY A 228 -9.21 29.19 53.25
N THR A 229 -7.89 28.94 53.23
CA THR A 229 -7.04 29.15 54.41
C THR A 229 -5.55 29.30 54.02
N ALA A 230 -4.73 29.82 54.92
CA ALA A 230 -3.29 29.83 54.79
C ALA A 230 -2.69 28.54 55.35
N SER A 231 -1.54 28.11 54.76
CA SER A 231 -0.79 26.93 55.22
C SER A 231 -0.44 27.06 56.70
N GLY A 232 -0.70 26.01 57.49
CA GLY A 232 -0.43 25.97 58.94
C GLY A 232 -1.46 26.64 59.80
N SER A 233 -2.57 27.12 59.26
CA SER A 233 -3.67 27.72 60.03
C SER A 233 -4.46 26.66 60.79
N THR A 234 -4.92 26.99 61.98
CA THR A 234 -5.94 26.23 62.71
C THR A 234 -7.30 26.57 62.13
N LEU A 235 -8.07 25.58 61.76
CA LEU A 235 -9.39 25.75 61.14
C LEU A 235 -10.51 25.63 62.21
N ASN A 236 -11.48 26.50 62.11
CA ASN A 236 -12.69 26.42 62.94
C ASN A 236 -13.78 25.61 62.24
N ALA A 237 -14.71 25.08 63.01
CA ALA A 237 -15.95 24.52 62.48
C ALA A 237 -16.68 25.52 61.56
N GLY A 238 -17.13 25.07 60.40
CA GLY A 238 -17.74 25.92 59.38
C GLY A 238 -16.75 26.47 58.31
N THR A 239 -15.44 26.27 58.50
CA THR A 239 -14.45 26.69 57.50
C THR A 239 -14.65 25.87 56.20
N THR A 240 -14.75 26.55 55.07
CA THR A 240 -14.84 25.92 53.74
C THR A 240 -13.50 25.99 53.04
N LEU A 241 -13.01 24.85 52.63
CA LEU A 241 -11.84 24.71 51.71
C LEU A 241 -12.34 24.43 50.32
N THR A 242 -11.80 25.14 49.36
CA THR A 242 -12.07 24.88 47.95
C THR A 242 -10.85 24.24 47.31
N PHE A 243 -11.06 23.12 46.63
CA PHE A 243 -10.07 22.42 45.84
C PHE A 243 -10.40 22.65 44.37
N SER A 244 -9.44 23.08 43.59
CA SER A 244 -9.55 23.16 42.14
C SER A 244 -8.38 22.46 41.51
N MET A 245 -8.61 21.74 40.42
CA MET A 245 -7.60 21.12 39.60
C MET A 245 -7.78 21.64 38.19
N THR A 246 -6.71 22.10 37.58
CA THR A 246 -6.69 22.56 36.20
C THR A 246 -5.73 21.70 35.40
N GLU A 247 -6.13 21.30 34.20
CA GLU A 247 -5.37 20.51 33.28
C GLU A 247 -5.80 20.80 31.84
N ALA A 248 -4.85 21.00 30.94
CA ALA A 248 -5.10 21.43 29.57
C ALA A 248 -5.86 20.40 28.70
N PHE A 249 -5.70 19.11 28.98
CA PHE A 249 -6.31 18.01 28.20
C PHE A 249 -7.43 17.29 28.93
N TRP A 250 -7.73 17.70 30.17
CA TRP A 250 -8.79 17.15 30.97
C TRP A 250 -9.79 18.26 31.33
N TRP A 251 -10.95 17.88 31.74
CA TRP A 251 -11.88 18.87 32.29
C TRP A 251 -11.37 19.39 33.62
N ASP A 252 -11.57 20.65 33.89
CA ASP A 252 -11.36 21.24 35.20
C ASP A 252 -12.32 20.60 36.22
N ALA A 253 -11.78 20.23 37.35
CA ALA A 253 -12.55 19.72 38.46
C ALA A 253 -12.40 20.65 39.66
N SER A 254 -13.51 20.91 40.34
CA SER A 254 -13.53 21.69 41.59
C SER A 254 -14.47 21.07 42.62
N GLY A 255 -14.13 21.22 43.85
CA GLY A 255 -14.93 20.74 44.96
C GLY A 255 -14.70 21.56 46.22
N THR A 256 -15.61 21.47 47.18
CA THR A 256 -15.53 22.13 48.48
C THR A 256 -15.67 21.12 49.61
N ILE A 257 -14.90 21.30 50.67
CA ILE A 257 -15.03 20.57 51.93
C ILE A 257 -15.25 21.57 53.02
N THR A 258 -16.31 21.34 53.79
CA THR A 258 -16.60 22.17 54.98
C THR A 258 -16.15 21.40 56.22
N ILE A 259 -15.36 22.04 57.08
CA ILE A 259 -14.92 21.47 58.35
C ILE A 259 -16.10 21.55 59.34
N THR A 260 -16.51 20.40 59.87
CA THR A 260 -17.58 20.26 60.84
C THR A 260 -17.07 20.03 62.26
#